data_53b0c7de409bf76be87943255f92226b
#
_entry.id   53b0c7de409bf76be87943255f92226b
#
_cell.length_a   1.000
_cell.length_b   1.000
_cell.length_c   1.000
_cell.angle_alpha   90.00
_cell.angle_beta   90.00
_cell.angle_gamma   90.00
#
_symmetry.space_group_name_H-M   'P 1'
#
loop_
_entity.id
_entity.type
_entity.pdbx_description
1 polymer ?
#
loop_
_entity_poly.entity_id
_entity_poly.type
_entity_poly.pdbx_seq_one_letter_code
_entity_poly.pdbx_strand_id
1 'polypeptide(L)'
;PIAKTFRDFRAFLDALPSANLPPFRRDAVCVLTREQNFDQTMSNGWSAFLLAKQNGFDVRFQYVNETFEKSDLYIVPGLRGACGIFREEYLALLERVKEGATLYISLDDGALSPFESIFGVEVESREARTAPARVKFGNETFILPSPFRLNLRKTHAEVLAAEEDGNPVFIRAKYGKGTVCLLTLPLELDLAGRPGAFHKTSEPEWRRFYRAFAQHVIAKRLVRTGNPLVTLTEHPDAATPERCLCVAVNNSAVPIRPEFEIADGWKLEKELPELAPFSGAPFRLIKK
;
A
#
# COMPACT_ATOMS: atom_id res chain seq x y z
N PRO A 1 30.20 15.53 -2.29
CA PRO A 1 28.95 14.81 -1.91
C PRO A 1 28.70 13.58 -2.80
N ILE A 2 28.58 13.74 -4.13
CA ILE A 2 28.24 12.68 -5.09
C ILE A 2 29.21 11.49 -5.00
N ALA A 3 30.54 11.75 -5.00
CA ALA A 3 31.55 10.68 -4.93
C ALA A 3 31.45 9.86 -3.61
N LYS A 4 31.03 10.47 -2.52
CA LYS A 4 30.76 9.74 -1.26
C LYS A 4 29.55 8.82 -1.43
N THR A 5 28.46 9.32 -1.98
CA THR A 5 27.23 8.52 -2.21
C THR A 5 27.52 7.30 -3.09
N PHE A 6 28.33 7.45 -4.14
CA PHE A 6 28.73 6.31 -4.98
C PHE A 6 29.58 5.29 -4.22
N ARG A 7 30.54 5.75 -3.37
CA ARG A 7 31.32 4.83 -2.54
C ARG A 7 30.44 4.07 -1.53
N ASP A 8 29.54 4.79 -0.87
CA ASP A 8 28.64 4.19 0.13
C ASP A 8 27.71 3.16 -0.54
N PHE A 9 27.17 3.49 -1.73
CA PHE A 9 26.38 2.56 -2.53
C PHE A 9 27.19 1.35 -2.98
N ARG A 10 28.42 1.54 -3.43
CA ARG A 10 29.32 0.43 -3.78
C ARG A 10 29.61 -0.47 -2.58
N ALA A 11 29.92 0.11 -1.43
CA ALA A 11 30.11 -0.65 -0.20
C ALA A 11 28.87 -1.46 0.20
N PHE A 12 27.68 -0.89 0.00
CA PHE A 12 26.42 -1.62 0.19
C PHE A 12 26.30 -2.80 -0.77
N LEU A 13 26.59 -2.61 -2.07
CA LEU A 13 26.53 -3.69 -3.05
C LEU A 13 27.55 -4.80 -2.73
N ASP A 14 28.76 -4.43 -2.30
CA ASP A 14 29.81 -5.38 -1.94
C ASP A 14 29.47 -6.16 -0.64
N ALA A 15 28.61 -5.61 0.21
CA ALA A 15 28.10 -6.29 1.40
C ALA A 15 26.97 -7.30 1.12
N LEU A 16 26.37 -7.28 -0.08
CA LEU A 16 25.39 -8.27 -0.48
C LEU A 16 26.06 -9.64 -0.70
N PRO A 17 25.41 -10.74 -0.28
CA PRO A 17 26.01 -12.08 -0.34
C PRO A 17 26.17 -12.61 -1.77
N SER A 18 25.49 -12.02 -2.74
CA SER A 18 25.55 -12.39 -4.15
C SER A 18 25.09 -11.23 -5.03
N ALA A 19 25.65 -11.14 -6.23
CA ALA A 19 25.16 -10.22 -7.27
C ALA A 19 23.75 -10.62 -7.77
N ASN A 20 23.39 -11.89 -7.65
CA ASN A 20 22.08 -12.43 -8.01
C ASN A 20 21.31 -12.78 -6.75
N LEU A 21 20.57 -11.82 -6.21
CA LEU A 21 19.70 -12.06 -5.08
C LEU A 21 18.47 -12.87 -5.53
N PRO A 22 17.94 -13.77 -4.68
CA PRO A 22 16.60 -14.32 -4.89
C PRO A 22 15.60 -13.19 -5.09
N PRO A 23 14.53 -13.41 -5.88
CA PRO A 23 13.47 -12.41 -6.03
C PRO A 23 12.93 -12.01 -4.66
N PHE A 24 12.70 -10.72 -4.46
CA PHE A 24 12.05 -10.28 -3.23
C PHE A 24 10.60 -10.76 -3.19
N ARG A 25 10.11 -10.98 -1.99
CA ARG A 25 8.73 -11.37 -1.72
C ARG A 25 7.80 -10.26 -2.19
N ARG A 26 6.75 -10.65 -2.89
CA ARG A 26 5.67 -9.78 -3.36
C ARG A 26 4.41 -10.15 -2.60
N ASP A 27 3.81 -9.17 -1.93
CA ASP A 27 2.67 -9.40 -1.03
C ASP A 27 1.35 -8.97 -1.68
N ALA A 28 1.41 -8.05 -2.64
CA ALA A 28 0.26 -7.49 -3.31
C ALA A 28 0.53 -7.15 -4.78
N VAL A 29 -0.54 -7.06 -5.56
CA VAL A 29 -0.53 -6.50 -6.92
C VAL A 29 -1.11 -5.09 -6.88
N CYS A 30 -0.32 -4.11 -7.29
CA CYS A 30 -0.79 -2.74 -7.55
C CYS A 30 -1.16 -2.64 -9.03
N VAL A 31 -2.44 -2.47 -9.30
CA VAL A 31 -3.01 -2.43 -10.66
C VAL A 31 -2.98 -0.99 -11.15
N LEU A 32 -2.19 -0.75 -12.18
CA LEU A 32 -2.12 0.55 -12.86
C LEU A 32 -3.24 0.65 -13.88
N THR A 33 -4.11 1.61 -13.69
CA THR A 33 -5.23 1.88 -14.61
C THR A 33 -4.75 2.56 -15.89
N ARG A 34 -5.60 2.63 -16.92
CA ARG A 34 -5.21 3.19 -18.24
C ARG A 34 -4.79 4.64 -18.18
N GLU A 35 -5.47 5.45 -17.37
CA GLU A 35 -5.16 6.88 -17.23
C GLU A 35 -3.76 7.09 -16.65
N GLN A 36 -3.30 6.19 -15.78
CA GLN A 36 -1.97 6.30 -15.18
C GLN A 36 -0.85 6.17 -16.22
N ASN A 37 -1.15 5.60 -17.39
CA ASN A 37 -0.19 5.48 -18.49
C ASN A 37 -0.08 6.74 -19.36
N PHE A 38 -1.14 7.53 -19.42
CA PHE A 38 -1.25 8.63 -20.38
C PHE A 38 -1.26 10.03 -19.76
N ASP A 39 -1.59 10.17 -18.48
CA ASP A 39 -1.91 11.44 -17.85
C ASP A 39 -1.11 11.68 -16.57
N GLN A 40 0.21 11.60 -16.60
CA GLN A 40 1.10 11.96 -15.47
C GLN A 40 0.68 11.41 -14.08
N THR A 41 -0.38 10.61 -14.02
CA THR A 41 -0.96 10.03 -12.80
C THR A 41 -0.26 8.75 -12.34
N MET A 42 0.87 8.38 -12.94
CA MET A 42 1.84 7.42 -12.36
C MET A 42 2.12 7.68 -10.89
N SER A 43 1.91 8.93 -10.47
CA SER A 43 1.96 9.37 -9.08
C SER A 43 1.04 8.57 -8.15
N ASN A 44 -0.12 8.08 -8.60
CA ASN A 44 -1.00 7.22 -7.80
C ASN A 44 -0.32 5.88 -7.46
N GLY A 45 0.25 5.22 -8.47
CA GLY A 45 1.03 3.98 -8.28
C GLY A 45 2.26 4.20 -7.40
N TRP A 46 2.95 5.34 -7.57
CA TRP A 46 4.10 5.69 -6.72
C TRP A 46 3.69 5.89 -5.26
N SER A 47 2.63 6.65 -5.00
CA SER A 47 2.12 6.85 -3.64
C SER A 47 1.66 5.53 -3.02
N ALA A 48 0.99 4.67 -3.79
CA ALA A 48 0.59 3.34 -3.36
C ALA A 48 1.80 2.49 -2.95
N PHE A 49 2.87 2.51 -3.75
CA PHE A 49 4.13 1.85 -3.44
C PHE A 49 4.72 2.36 -2.12
N LEU A 50 4.82 3.67 -1.93
CA LEU A 50 5.39 4.24 -0.71
C LEU A 50 4.53 3.92 0.53
N LEU A 51 3.20 3.99 0.43
CA LEU A 51 2.29 3.61 1.51
C LEU A 51 2.42 2.11 1.87
N ALA A 52 2.59 1.25 0.87
CA ALA A 52 2.85 -0.18 1.09
C ALA A 52 4.18 -0.39 1.81
N LYS A 53 5.25 0.25 1.34
CA LYS A 53 6.59 0.18 1.97
C LYS A 53 6.58 0.69 3.40
N GLN A 54 5.86 1.78 3.69
CA GLN A 54 5.71 2.30 5.06
C GLN A 54 4.92 1.39 6.00
N ASN A 55 4.12 0.47 5.44
CA ASN A 55 3.42 -0.58 6.18
C ASN A 55 4.17 -1.92 6.19
N GLY A 56 5.36 -1.99 5.59
CA GLY A 56 6.23 -3.15 5.62
C GLY A 56 5.82 -4.27 4.68
N PHE A 57 5.10 -3.99 3.59
CA PHE A 57 4.81 -4.98 2.55
C PHE A 57 5.20 -4.49 1.16
N ASP A 58 5.42 -5.44 0.25
CA ASP A 58 5.91 -5.18 -1.09
C ASP A 58 4.83 -5.38 -2.14
N VAL A 59 4.79 -4.48 -3.13
CA VAL A 59 3.85 -4.56 -4.24
C VAL A 59 4.59 -4.87 -5.55
N ARG A 60 3.90 -5.60 -6.42
CA ARG A 60 4.22 -5.71 -7.83
C ARG A 60 3.26 -4.83 -8.61
N PHE A 61 3.79 -4.06 -9.56
CA PHE A 61 2.95 -3.33 -10.51
C PHE A 61 2.52 -4.26 -11.65
N GLN A 62 1.28 -4.12 -12.05
CA GLN A 62 0.69 -4.80 -13.17
C GLN A 62 -0.28 -3.85 -13.88
N TYR A 63 -0.26 -3.82 -15.20
CA TYR A 63 -1.22 -3.03 -15.96
C TYR A 63 -2.59 -3.68 -15.95
N VAL A 64 -3.63 -2.85 -15.96
CA VAL A 64 -5.02 -3.31 -15.88
C VAL A 64 -5.44 -4.23 -17.02
N ASN A 65 -4.83 -4.10 -18.19
CA ASN A 65 -5.10 -4.93 -19.38
C ASN A 65 -4.30 -6.24 -19.42
N GLU A 66 -3.52 -6.54 -18.40
CA GLU A 66 -2.81 -7.82 -18.28
C GLU A 66 -3.68 -8.85 -17.55
N THR A 67 -3.39 -10.14 -17.76
CA THR A 67 -4.00 -11.20 -16.92
C THR A 67 -3.49 -11.09 -15.51
N PHE A 68 -4.40 -10.88 -14.55
CA PHE A 68 -4.02 -10.67 -13.16
C PHE A 68 -3.36 -11.91 -12.56
N GLU A 69 -2.13 -11.75 -12.08
CA GLU A 69 -1.45 -12.76 -11.30
C GLU A 69 -2.23 -13.08 -10.01
N LYS A 70 -2.11 -14.31 -9.53
CA LYS A 70 -2.72 -14.67 -8.25
C LYS A 70 -2.04 -13.93 -7.10
N SER A 71 -2.83 -13.22 -6.32
CA SER A 71 -2.39 -12.46 -5.15
C SER A 71 -3.47 -12.48 -4.07
N ASP A 72 -3.05 -12.33 -2.82
CA ASP A 72 -3.99 -12.18 -1.69
C ASP A 72 -4.52 -10.75 -1.56
N LEU A 73 -3.87 -9.78 -2.22
CA LEU A 73 -4.24 -8.37 -2.18
C LEU A 73 -4.04 -7.71 -3.53
N TYR A 74 -5.08 -7.03 -4.02
CA TYR A 74 -5.05 -6.15 -5.19
C TYR A 74 -5.34 -4.72 -4.75
N ILE A 75 -4.57 -3.77 -5.28
CA ILE A 75 -4.67 -2.34 -4.99
C ILE A 75 -4.90 -1.60 -6.29
N VAL A 76 -6.01 -0.90 -6.44
CA VAL A 76 -6.35 -0.03 -7.58
C VAL A 76 -6.36 1.41 -7.07
N PRO A 77 -5.23 2.13 -7.13
CA PRO A 77 -5.12 3.46 -6.55
C PRO A 77 -5.66 4.54 -7.48
N GLY A 78 -6.49 5.44 -6.96
CA GLY A 78 -6.94 6.65 -7.64
C GLY A 78 -7.66 6.41 -8.95
N LEU A 79 -8.69 5.55 -8.96
CA LEU A 79 -9.47 5.27 -10.16
C LEU A 79 -10.15 6.54 -10.67
N ARG A 80 -9.82 6.93 -11.91
CA ARG A 80 -10.26 8.16 -12.56
C ARG A 80 -11.00 7.85 -13.86
N GLY A 81 -12.02 8.66 -14.15
CA GLY A 81 -12.79 8.56 -15.39
C GLY A 81 -13.59 7.27 -15.54
N ALA A 82 -14.24 7.15 -16.70
CA ALA A 82 -15.06 6.00 -17.04
C ALA A 82 -14.27 4.85 -17.68
N CYS A 83 -13.04 5.11 -18.15
CA CYS A 83 -12.24 4.19 -18.96
C CYS A 83 -10.99 3.65 -18.22
N GLY A 84 -10.77 4.00 -16.95
CA GLY A 84 -9.63 3.58 -16.16
C GLY A 84 -9.53 2.08 -15.99
N ILE A 85 -10.68 1.47 -15.84
CA ILE A 85 -10.87 0.02 -15.79
C ILE A 85 -12.10 -0.36 -16.61
N PHE A 86 -11.98 -1.28 -17.54
CA PHE A 86 -13.13 -1.78 -18.26
C PHE A 86 -13.87 -2.85 -17.48
N ARG A 87 -15.09 -3.13 -17.92
CA ARG A 87 -15.96 -4.07 -17.22
C ARG A 87 -15.34 -5.46 -17.05
N GLU A 88 -14.71 -5.96 -18.09
CA GLU A 88 -14.10 -7.31 -18.11
C GLU A 88 -12.98 -7.41 -17.06
N GLU A 89 -12.14 -6.39 -16.96
CA GLU A 89 -11.03 -6.34 -16.03
C GLU A 89 -11.52 -6.19 -14.59
N TYR A 90 -12.53 -5.35 -14.41
CA TYR A 90 -13.16 -5.19 -13.09
C TYR A 90 -13.81 -6.50 -12.62
N LEU A 91 -14.52 -7.18 -13.50
CA LEU A 91 -15.10 -8.49 -13.19
C LEU A 91 -14.02 -9.54 -12.90
N ALA A 92 -12.90 -9.51 -13.64
CA ALA A 92 -11.76 -10.41 -13.36
C ALA A 92 -11.16 -10.18 -11.97
N LEU A 93 -11.03 -8.92 -11.53
CA LEU A 93 -10.62 -8.61 -10.14
C LEU A 93 -11.64 -9.12 -9.12
N LEU A 94 -12.93 -8.94 -9.39
CA LEU A 94 -13.99 -9.42 -8.50
C LEU A 94 -14.01 -10.94 -8.38
N GLU A 95 -13.68 -11.69 -9.44
CA GLU A 95 -13.53 -13.15 -9.35
C GLU A 95 -12.38 -13.53 -8.42
N ARG A 96 -11.23 -12.80 -8.45
CA ARG A 96 -10.15 -12.99 -7.47
C ARG A 96 -10.62 -12.76 -6.04
N VAL A 97 -11.49 -11.77 -5.84
CA VAL A 97 -12.08 -11.53 -4.51
C VAL A 97 -13.01 -12.66 -4.10
N LYS A 98 -13.85 -13.17 -5.01
CA LYS A 98 -14.71 -14.34 -4.70
C LYS A 98 -13.90 -15.57 -4.30
N GLU A 99 -12.69 -15.73 -4.85
CA GLU A 99 -11.75 -16.80 -4.50
C GLU A 99 -11.08 -16.60 -3.13
N GLY A 100 -11.12 -15.39 -2.55
CA GLY A 100 -10.60 -15.11 -1.21
C GLY A 100 -9.65 -13.92 -1.10
N ALA A 101 -9.30 -13.25 -2.21
CA ALA A 101 -8.44 -12.08 -2.17
C ALA A 101 -9.11 -10.86 -1.54
N THR A 102 -8.31 -9.90 -1.13
CA THR A 102 -8.76 -8.54 -0.79
C THR A 102 -8.54 -7.62 -1.98
N LEU A 103 -9.53 -6.78 -2.29
CA LEU A 103 -9.44 -5.72 -3.29
C LEU A 103 -9.63 -4.36 -2.61
N TYR A 104 -8.66 -3.48 -2.74
CA TYR A 104 -8.77 -2.07 -2.37
C TYR A 104 -8.87 -1.21 -3.62
N ILE A 105 -9.81 -0.28 -3.62
CA ILE A 105 -9.98 0.74 -4.67
C ILE A 105 -10.11 2.09 -4.00
N SER A 106 -9.35 3.09 -4.44
CA SER A 106 -9.61 4.50 -4.17
C SER A 106 -10.16 5.19 -5.40
N LEU A 107 -11.09 6.12 -5.20
CA LEU A 107 -11.71 6.87 -6.30
C LEU A 107 -11.17 8.29 -6.34
N ASP A 108 -10.83 8.75 -7.54
CA ASP A 108 -10.72 10.19 -7.83
C ASP A 108 -12.10 10.67 -8.34
N ASP A 109 -12.39 10.47 -9.61
CA ASP A 109 -13.68 10.77 -10.23
C ASP A 109 -14.30 9.55 -10.94
N GLY A 110 -13.73 8.37 -10.71
CA GLY A 110 -14.18 7.12 -11.30
C GLY A 110 -15.58 6.72 -10.85
N ALA A 111 -16.26 5.95 -11.68
CA ALA A 111 -17.53 5.35 -11.37
C ALA A 111 -17.43 3.82 -11.45
N LEU A 112 -17.92 3.14 -10.44
CA LEU A 112 -18.02 1.69 -10.38
C LEU A 112 -19.46 1.28 -10.11
N SER A 113 -19.91 0.19 -10.70
CA SER A 113 -21.25 -0.34 -10.51
C SER A 113 -21.19 -1.88 -10.49
N PRO A 114 -22.05 -2.56 -9.74
CA PRO A 114 -23.01 -2.09 -8.76
C PRO A 114 -22.35 -1.82 -7.39
N PHE A 115 -22.72 -0.73 -6.73
CA PHE A 115 -22.16 -0.38 -5.42
C PHE A 115 -22.71 -1.27 -4.30
N GLU A 116 -24.02 -1.45 -4.23
CA GLU A 116 -24.64 -2.16 -3.11
C GLU A 116 -24.20 -3.62 -3.01
N SER A 117 -24.30 -4.38 -4.09
CA SER A 117 -24.02 -5.82 -4.07
C SER A 117 -22.53 -6.15 -3.88
N ILE A 118 -21.64 -5.20 -4.12
CA ILE A 118 -20.18 -5.40 -3.99
C ILE A 118 -19.67 -4.71 -2.72
N PHE A 119 -19.95 -3.43 -2.57
CA PHE A 119 -19.37 -2.61 -1.51
C PHE A 119 -20.28 -2.45 -0.28
N GLY A 120 -21.53 -2.90 -0.34
CA GLY A 120 -22.47 -2.83 0.77
C GLY A 120 -22.92 -1.42 1.12
N VAL A 121 -22.99 -0.55 0.11
CA VAL A 121 -23.48 0.83 0.21
C VAL A 121 -24.30 1.18 -1.02
N GLU A 122 -25.29 2.03 -0.86
CA GLU A 122 -26.02 2.67 -1.94
C GLU A 122 -25.53 4.10 -2.13
N VAL A 123 -25.43 4.56 -3.38
CA VAL A 123 -25.14 5.95 -3.72
C VAL A 123 -26.46 6.71 -3.76
N GLU A 124 -26.67 7.62 -2.83
CA GLU A 124 -27.86 8.48 -2.79
C GLU A 124 -27.71 9.67 -3.73
N SER A 125 -26.55 10.30 -3.74
CA SER A 125 -26.23 11.38 -4.67
C SER A 125 -24.72 11.51 -4.93
N ARG A 126 -24.36 12.21 -6.02
CA ARG A 126 -23.01 12.65 -6.33
C ARG A 126 -23.02 14.16 -6.54
N GLU A 127 -22.24 14.86 -5.75
CA GLU A 127 -22.23 16.31 -5.70
C GLU A 127 -20.81 16.84 -5.94
N ALA A 128 -20.70 18.04 -6.53
CA ALA A 128 -19.43 18.73 -6.58
C ALA A 128 -19.03 19.22 -5.19
N ARG A 129 -17.78 19.07 -4.81
CA ARG A 129 -17.27 19.60 -3.54
C ARG A 129 -16.93 21.06 -3.65
N THR A 130 -17.28 21.79 -2.61
CA THR A 130 -16.89 23.22 -2.42
C THR A 130 -15.77 23.37 -1.40
N ALA A 131 -15.47 22.31 -0.63
CA ALA A 131 -14.42 22.26 0.38
C ALA A 131 -13.78 20.87 0.45
N PRO A 132 -12.53 20.75 0.91
CA PRO A 132 -11.90 19.44 1.15
C PRO A 132 -12.70 18.56 2.12
N ALA A 133 -12.65 17.25 1.89
CA ALA A 133 -13.23 16.29 2.81
C ALA A 133 -12.49 16.30 4.16
N ARG A 134 -13.24 16.35 5.25
CA ARG A 134 -12.71 16.21 6.62
C ARG A 134 -13.12 14.83 7.14
N VAL A 135 -12.17 13.91 7.14
CA VAL A 135 -12.40 12.49 7.38
C VAL A 135 -11.94 12.11 8.79
N LYS A 136 -12.83 11.55 9.58
CA LYS A 136 -12.50 10.95 10.87
C LYS A 136 -12.14 9.48 10.68
N PHE A 137 -10.92 9.10 11.05
CA PHE A 137 -10.47 7.72 11.05
C PHE A 137 -9.78 7.39 12.38
N GLY A 138 -10.48 6.67 13.24
CA GLY A 138 -10.09 6.51 14.65
C GLY A 138 -10.06 7.86 15.36
N ASN A 139 -8.94 8.19 15.98
CA ASN A 139 -8.75 9.43 16.75
C ASN A 139 -8.16 10.57 15.91
N GLU A 140 -7.95 10.36 14.62
CA GLU A 140 -7.33 11.36 13.72
C GLU A 140 -8.34 11.94 12.75
N THR A 141 -8.10 13.18 12.33
CA THR A 141 -8.83 13.85 11.25
C THR A 141 -7.90 14.09 10.08
N PHE A 142 -8.30 13.61 8.92
CA PHE A 142 -7.59 13.74 7.66
C PHE A 142 -8.32 14.75 6.77
N ILE A 143 -7.56 15.63 6.12
CA ILE A 143 -8.11 16.62 5.18
C ILE A 143 -7.65 16.23 3.77
N LEU A 144 -8.60 15.86 2.91
CA LEU A 144 -8.36 15.39 1.56
C LEU A 144 -9.15 16.22 0.54
N PRO A 145 -8.50 16.90 -0.39
CA PRO A 145 -9.17 17.47 -1.56
C PRO A 145 -9.81 16.35 -2.40
N SER A 146 -10.99 16.61 -2.90
CA SER A 146 -11.67 15.74 -3.85
C SER A 146 -12.63 16.59 -4.67
N PRO A 147 -12.76 16.36 -5.99
CA PRO A 147 -13.68 17.12 -6.83
C PRO A 147 -15.14 16.80 -6.54
N PHE A 148 -15.42 15.58 -6.04
CA PHE A 148 -16.78 15.11 -5.82
C PHE A 148 -16.96 14.53 -4.42
N ARG A 149 -18.22 14.56 -3.97
CA ARG A 149 -18.71 13.84 -2.82
C ARG A 149 -19.71 12.80 -3.29
N LEU A 150 -19.55 11.58 -2.84
CA LEU A 150 -20.58 10.55 -2.90
C LEU A 150 -21.30 10.52 -1.56
N ASN A 151 -22.59 10.84 -1.56
CA ASN A 151 -23.43 10.62 -0.39
C ASN A 151 -23.85 9.17 -0.38
N LEU A 152 -23.40 8.45 0.64
CA LEU A 152 -23.54 7.00 0.72
C LEU A 152 -24.46 6.61 1.87
N ARG A 153 -25.42 5.73 1.58
CA ARG A 153 -26.19 5.04 2.59
C ARG A 153 -25.64 3.63 2.80
N LYS A 154 -25.23 3.35 4.02
CA LYS A 154 -24.74 2.02 4.40
C LYS A 154 -25.88 0.99 4.34
N THR A 155 -25.62 -0.17 3.72
CA THR A 155 -26.48 -1.35 3.81
C THR A 155 -25.83 -2.42 4.70
N HIS A 156 -24.82 -3.14 4.22
CA HIS A 156 -24.14 -4.19 5.00
C HIS A 156 -22.63 -3.97 5.16
N ALA A 157 -22.08 -2.87 4.62
CA ALA A 157 -20.66 -2.54 4.77
C ALA A 157 -20.29 -2.22 6.23
N GLU A 158 -19.05 -2.46 6.57
CA GLU A 158 -18.39 -1.85 7.73
C GLU A 158 -17.83 -0.48 7.32
N VAL A 159 -18.14 0.55 8.10
CA VAL A 159 -17.57 1.89 7.89
C VAL A 159 -16.28 1.99 8.69
N LEU A 160 -15.15 2.13 8.00
CA LEU A 160 -13.82 2.30 8.59
C LEU A 160 -13.52 3.77 8.89
N ALA A 161 -13.94 4.68 7.98
CA ALA A 161 -13.82 6.11 8.18
C ALA A 161 -15.01 6.84 7.55
N ALA A 162 -15.38 7.97 8.14
CA ALA A 162 -16.49 8.82 7.70
C ALA A 162 -16.12 10.29 7.75
N GLU A 163 -16.85 11.12 7.02
CA GLU A 163 -16.79 12.59 7.15
C GLU A 163 -17.40 13.02 8.50
N GLU A 164 -17.22 14.29 8.87
CA GLU A 164 -17.69 14.82 10.17
C GLU A 164 -19.20 14.72 10.35
N ASP A 165 -19.96 14.74 9.26
CA ASP A 165 -21.42 14.55 9.24
C ASP A 165 -21.88 13.08 9.25
N GLY A 166 -20.92 12.14 9.27
CA GLY A 166 -21.19 10.70 9.29
C GLY A 166 -21.26 10.03 7.92
N ASN A 167 -21.10 10.77 6.81
CA ASN A 167 -21.08 10.17 5.47
C ASN A 167 -19.91 9.20 5.32
N PRO A 168 -20.14 7.91 5.00
CA PRO A 168 -19.09 6.92 4.82
C PRO A 168 -18.14 7.31 3.67
N VAL A 169 -16.83 7.23 3.88
CA VAL A 169 -15.83 7.49 2.83
C VAL A 169 -14.84 6.35 2.68
N PHE A 170 -14.60 5.58 3.74
CA PHE A 170 -13.79 4.38 3.69
C PHE A 170 -14.57 3.21 4.27
N ILE A 171 -14.86 2.24 3.43
CA ILE A 171 -15.73 1.12 3.75
C ILE A 171 -15.08 -0.21 3.42
N ARG A 172 -15.54 -1.25 4.10
CA ARG A 172 -15.15 -2.63 3.90
C ARG A 172 -16.38 -3.54 3.84
N ALA A 173 -16.43 -4.44 2.87
CA ALA A 173 -17.51 -5.41 2.75
C ALA A 173 -16.97 -6.79 2.37
N LYS A 174 -17.73 -7.83 2.71
CA LYS A 174 -17.48 -9.19 2.23
C LYS A 174 -18.04 -9.34 0.83
N TYR A 175 -17.25 -9.99 -0.05
CA TYR A 175 -17.69 -10.36 -1.38
C TYR A 175 -17.16 -11.75 -1.73
N GLY A 176 -18.06 -12.73 -1.84
CA GLY A 176 -17.64 -14.13 -1.93
C GLY A 176 -16.84 -14.56 -0.70
N LYS A 177 -15.67 -15.18 -0.92
CA LYS A 177 -14.77 -15.59 0.17
C LYS A 177 -13.82 -14.46 0.61
N GLY A 178 -13.71 -13.40 -0.18
CA GLY A 178 -12.78 -12.30 0.03
C GLY A 178 -13.42 -11.05 0.63
N THR A 179 -12.73 -9.96 0.40
CA THR A 179 -13.09 -8.66 0.99
C THR A 179 -12.85 -7.56 -0.04
N VAL A 180 -13.76 -6.60 -0.12
CA VAL A 180 -13.57 -5.36 -0.87
C VAL A 180 -13.46 -4.19 0.09
N CYS A 181 -12.56 -3.26 -0.23
CA CYS A 181 -12.41 -1.99 0.47
C CYS A 181 -12.50 -0.85 -0.55
N LEU A 182 -13.33 0.13 -0.27
CA LEU A 182 -13.52 1.29 -1.14
C LEU A 182 -13.25 2.56 -0.34
N LEU A 183 -12.35 3.39 -0.84
CA LEU A 183 -12.13 4.76 -0.40
C LEU A 183 -12.65 5.70 -1.48
N THR A 184 -13.61 6.54 -1.15
CA THR A 184 -14.26 7.46 -2.12
C THR A 184 -13.51 8.77 -2.32
N LEU A 185 -12.22 8.80 -1.99
CA LEU A 185 -11.34 9.97 -2.03
C LEU A 185 -10.01 9.61 -2.69
N PRO A 186 -9.38 10.54 -3.43
CA PRO A 186 -8.14 10.31 -4.17
C PRO A 186 -6.90 10.43 -3.27
N LEU A 187 -6.76 9.55 -2.28
CA LEU A 187 -5.69 9.57 -1.29
C LEU A 187 -4.30 9.61 -1.95
N GLU A 188 -4.06 8.71 -2.88
CA GLU A 188 -2.76 8.51 -3.50
C GLU A 188 -2.37 9.71 -4.37
N LEU A 189 -3.34 10.27 -5.10
CA LEU A 189 -3.14 11.45 -5.93
C LEU A 189 -2.81 12.68 -5.09
N ASP A 190 -3.55 12.87 -4.01
CA ASP A 190 -3.32 13.99 -3.10
C ASP A 190 -1.93 13.90 -2.43
N LEU A 191 -1.55 12.72 -1.93
CA LEU A 191 -0.24 12.53 -1.31
C LEU A 191 0.92 12.73 -2.28
N ALA A 192 0.75 12.37 -3.55
CA ALA A 192 1.76 12.61 -4.58
C ALA A 192 2.04 14.10 -4.79
N GLY A 193 1.01 14.94 -4.63
CA GLY A 193 1.13 16.40 -4.73
C GLY A 193 1.62 17.09 -3.45
N ARG A 194 1.75 16.39 -2.32
CA ARG A 194 2.12 16.99 -1.03
C ARG A 194 3.62 16.91 -0.77
N PRO A 195 4.34 18.04 -0.67
CA PRO A 195 5.76 18.04 -0.32
C PRO A 195 6.01 17.38 1.04
N GLY A 196 6.87 16.37 1.07
CA GLY A 196 7.28 15.70 2.29
C GLY A 196 6.27 14.72 2.89
N ALA A 197 5.18 14.37 2.19
CA ALA A 197 4.14 13.46 2.69
C ALA A 197 4.68 12.11 3.17
N PHE A 198 5.75 11.61 2.55
CA PHE A 198 6.34 10.31 2.85
C PHE A 198 7.64 10.38 3.69
N HIS A 199 8.09 11.58 4.05
CA HIS A 199 9.36 11.79 4.77
C HIS A 199 9.17 12.34 6.18
N LYS A 200 7.94 12.58 6.58
CA LYS A 200 7.59 13.08 7.92
C LYS A 200 6.94 11.99 8.73
N THR A 201 7.33 11.91 10.00
CA THR A 201 6.65 11.06 11.00
C THR A 201 5.55 11.82 11.74
N SER A 202 5.34 13.09 11.37
CA SER A 202 4.31 13.95 11.96
C SER A 202 2.91 13.59 11.44
N GLU A 203 1.93 13.80 12.28
CA GLU A 203 0.50 13.72 11.97
C GLU A 203 0.11 14.46 10.66
N PRO A 204 -0.87 13.92 9.90
CA PRO A 204 -1.61 12.67 10.13
C PRO A 204 -0.90 11.43 9.58
N GLU A 205 -1.19 10.26 10.18
CA GLU A 205 -0.58 8.98 9.79
C GLU A 205 -1.28 8.36 8.57
N TRP A 206 -1.02 8.87 7.38
CA TRP A 206 -1.66 8.47 6.10
C TRP A 206 -1.59 6.97 5.81
N ARG A 207 -0.51 6.30 6.21
CA ARG A 207 -0.33 4.85 6.04
C ARG A 207 -1.40 4.01 6.77
N ARG A 208 -2.17 4.60 7.69
CA ARG A 208 -3.27 3.93 8.40
C ARG A 208 -4.33 3.41 7.43
N PHE A 209 -4.61 4.12 6.35
CA PHE A 209 -5.55 3.65 5.33
C PHE A 209 -5.10 2.31 4.75
N TYR A 210 -3.83 2.18 4.38
CA TYR A 210 -3.27 0.96 3.84
C TYR A 210 -3.18 -0.16 4.87
N ARG A 211 -2.83 0.16 6.10
CA ARG A 211 -2.81 -0.81 7.20
C ARG A 211 -4.18 -1.44 7.42
N ALA A 212 -5.26 -0.71 7.25
CA ALA A 212 -6.62 -1.20 7.52
C ALA A 212 -7.03 -2.37 6.61
N PHE A 213 -6.61 -2.38 5.34
CA PHE A 213 -6.96 -3.47 4.42
C PHE A 213 -5.84 -4.51 4.23
N ALA A 214 -4.59 -4.19 4.57
CA ALA A 214 -3.43 -5.02 4.26
C ALA A 214 -2.96 -5.91 5.44
N GLN A 215 -3.65 -5.92 6.58
CA GLN A 215 -3.23 -6.66 7.79
C GLN A 215 -2.90 -8.14 7.52
N HIS A 216 -3.68 -8.80 6.67
CA HIS A 216 -3.50 -10.22 6.36
C HIS A 216 -2.22 -10.52 5.57
N VAL A 217 -1.72 -9.59 4.76
CA VAL A 217 -0.44 -9.71 4.06
C VAL A 217 0.73 -9.27 4.94
N ILE A 218 0.55 -8.19 5.72
CA ILE A 218 1.54 -7.73 6.70
C ILE A 218 1.84 -8.83 7.72
N ALA A 219 0.81 -9.51 8.22
CA ALA A 219 0.97 -10.60 9.21
C ALA A 219 1.79 -11.80 8.69
N LYS A 220 1.88 -11.99 7.38
CA LYS A 220 2.67 -13.06 6.75
C LYS A 220 4.15 -12.73 6.62
N ARG A 221 4.57 -11.50 6.92
CA ARG A 221 5.98 -11.08 6.83
C ARG A 221 6.80 -11.69 7.95
N LEU A 222 8.04 -12.06 7.62
CA LEU A 222 9.00 -12.61 8.58
C LEU A 222 9.58 -11.52 9.49
N VAL A 223 9.68 -10.30 8.96
CA VAL A 223 10.18 -9.15 9.70
C VAL A 223 9.33 -7.92 9.44
N ARG A 224 9.05 -7.18 10.50
CA ARG A 224 8.27 -5.94 10.46
C ARG A 224 8.97 -4.87 11.30
N THR A 225 8.64 -3.62 11.05
CA THR A 225 9.05 -2.48 11.88
C THR A 225 7.90 -1.50 12.06
N GLY A 226 7.81 -0.87 13.20
CA GLY A 226 6.87 0.21 13.46
C GLY A 226 7.26 1.54 12.81
N ASN A 227 8.55 1.70 12.43
CA ASN A 227 9.07 2.93 11.88
C ASN A 227 8.77 3.07 10.38
N PRO A 228 7.94 4.05 9.93
CA PRO A 228 7.58 4.22 8.53
C PRO A 228 8.74 4.67 7.63
N LEU A 229 9.82 5.17 8.20
CA LEU A 229 11.01 5.60 7.48
C LEU A 229 12.03 4.48 7.28
N VAL A 230 11.80 3.30 7.85
CA VAL A 230 12.60 2.10 7.61
C VAL A 230 11.80 1.16 6.72
N THR A 231 12.25 0.97 5.49
CA THR A 231 11.63 0.01 4.56
C THR A 231 12.39 -1.31 4.56
N LEU A 232 11.63 -2.40 4.43
CA LEU A 232 12.16 -3.77 4.48
C LEU A 232 11.81 -4.51 3.20
N THR A 233 12.75 -5.33 2.70
CA THR A 233 12.49 -6.36 1.70
C THR A 233 12.92 -7.72 2.23
N GLU A 234 12.17 -8.75 1.88
CA GLU A 234 12.47 -10.15 2.16
C GLU A 234 12.80 -10.86 0.85
N HIS A 235 13.90 -11.59 0.83
CA HIS A 235 14.37 -12.38 -0.30
C HIS A 235 14.40 -13.87 0.09
N PRO A 236 13.25 -14.56 0.10
CA PRO A 236 13.20 -15.98 0.41
C PRO A 236 13.91 -16.78 -0.68
N ASP A 237 14.65 -17.80 -0.27
CA ASP A 237 15.33 -18.71 -1.18
C ASP A 237 14.77 -20.12 -0.98
N ALA A 238 14.25 -20.71 -2.04
CA ALA A 238 13.70 -22.05 -2.00
C ALA A 238 14.79 -23.11 -1.73
N ALA A 239 16.05 -22.83 -2.07
CA ALA A 239 17.17 -23.72 -1.79
C ALA A 239 17.59 -23.72 -0.31
N THR A 240 17.28 -22.66 0.43
CA THR A 240 17.62 -22.50 1.85
C THR A 240 16.41 -22.00 2.65
N PRO A 241 15.33 -22.81 2.78
CA PRO A 241 14.05 -22.36 3.37
C PRO A 241 14.13 -22.06 4.87
N GLU A 242 15.23 -22.43 5.54
CA GLU A 242 15.54 -22.07 6.92
C GLU A 242 16.22 -20.71 7.07
N ARG A 243 16.50 -20.02 5.96
CA ARG A 243 17.13 -18.72 5.95
C ARG A 243 16.36 -17.76 5.05
N CYS A 244 16.37 -16.49 5.41
CA CYS A 244 15.84 -15.43 4.56
C CYS A 244 16.80 -14.23 4.59
N LEU A 245 17.26 -13.82 3.41
CA LEU A 245 17.97 -12.56 3.29
C LEU A 245 16.96 -11.43 3.33
N CYS A 246 17.25 -10.40 4.12
CA CYS A 246 16.45 -9.20 4.21
C CYS A 246 17.34 -7.97 3.96
N VAL A 247 16.73 -6.91 3.47
CA VAL A 247 17.40 -5.60 3.33
C VAL A 247 16.55 -4.57 4.08
N ALA A 248 17.20 -3.81 4.96
CA ALA A 248 16.61 -2.65 5.61
C ALA A 248 17.18 -1.37 4.99
N VAL A 249 16.32 -0.38 4.70
CA VAL A 249 16.73 0.92 4.17
C VAL A 249 16.18 2.02 5.07
N ASN A 250 17.06 2.91 5.52
CA ASN A 250 16.70 4.13 6.21
C ASN A 250 16.42 5.24 5.19
N ASN A 251 15.16 5.65 5.08
CA ASN A 251 14.71 6.71 4.17
C ASN A 251 14.69 8.10 4.83
N SER A 252 15.33 8.26 5.97
CA SER A 252 15.38 9.54 6.70
C SER A 252 16.72 10.24 6.62
N ALA A 253 16.73 11.52 6.97
CA ALA A 253 17.93 12.33 7.05
C ALA A 253 18.71 12.16 8.37
N VAL A 254 18.26 11.30 9.28
CA VAL A 254 18.90 11.02 10.57
C VAL A 254 19.26 9.54 10.69
N PRO A 255 20.28 9.18 11.47
CA PRO A 255 20.57 7.78 11.76
C PRO A 255 19.39 7.12 12.48
N ILE A 256 19.13 5.85 12.16
CA ILE A 256 18.07 5.05 12.80
C ILE A 256 18.63 3.71 13.24
N ARG A 257 18.43 3.35 14.50
CA ARG A 257 18.58 1.98 14.98
C ARG A 257 17.23 1.27 14.78
N PRO A 258 17.13 0.35 13.82
CA PRO A 258 15.84 -0.27 13.52
C PRO A 258 15.45 -1.26 14.62
N GLU A 259 14.19 -1.17 15.04
CA GLU A 259 13.55 -2.15 15.93
C GLU A 259 12.68 -3.08 15.06
N PHE A 260 12.87 -4.39 15.24
CA PHE A 260 12.18 -5.39 14.45
C PHE A 260 11.25 -6.26 15.28
N GLU A 261 10.06 -6.46 14.76
CA GLU A 261 9.17 -7.56 15.14
C GLU A 261 9.44 -8.73 14.20
N ILE A 262 9.92 -9.85 14.74
CA ILE A 262 10.27 -11.04 13.97
C ILE A 262 9.19 -12.10 14.18
N ALA A 263 8.78 -12.73 13.09
CA ALA A 263 7.77 -13.81 13.14
C ALA A 263 8.23 -14.98 14.00
N ASP A 264 7.25 -15.66 14.61
CA ASP A 264 7.49 -16.82 15.44
C ASP A 264 8.28 -17.91 14.67
N GLY A 265 9.21 -18.54 15.38
CA GLY A 265 10.12 -19.54 14.80
C GLY A 265 11.30 -18.96 14.03
N TRP A 266 11.46 -17.62 13.96
CA TRP A 266 12.58 -16.95 13.31
C TRP A 266 13.36 -16.09 14.31
N LYS A 267 14.61 -15.79 13.97
CA LYS A 267 15.48 -14.86 14.72
C LYS A 267 16.48 -14.18 13.79
N LEU A 268 17.03 -13.06 14.23
CA LEU A 268 18.18 -12.45 13.56
C LEU A 268 19.40 -13.38 13.68
N GLU A 269 20.13 -13.57 12.59
CA GLU A 269 21.44 -14.24 12.59
C GLU A 269 22.47 -13.39 13.33
N LYS A 270 22.45 -12.07 13.09
CA LYS A 270 23.25 -11.04 13.77
C LYS A 270 22.45 -9.76 13.96
N GLU A 271 22.72 -9.03 15.01
CA GLU A 271 22.14 -7.70 15.19
C GLU A 271 22.51 -6.76 14.04
N LEU A 272 21.54 -5.96 13.61
CA LEU A 272 21.76 -4.93 12.61
C LEU A 272 22.31 -3.68 13.31
N PRO A 273 23.40 -3.07 12.79
CA PRO A 273 23.91 -1.81 13.31
C PRO A 273 22.93 -0.66 13.03
N GLU A 274 23.21 0.48 13.63
CA GLU A 274 22.54 1.72 13.29
C GLU A 274 22.71 2.03 11.79
N LEU A 275 21.59 2.33 11.12
CA LEU A 275 21.58 2.71 9.71
C LEU A 275 21.84 4.20 9.58
N ALA A 276 22.89 4.56 8.87
CA ALA A 276 23.18 5.95 8.53
C ALA A 276 22.01 6.58 7.72
N PRO A 277 21.93 7.92 7.64
CA PRO A 277 20.93 8.58 6.81
C PRO A 277 20.97 8.10 5.35
N PHE A 278 19.81 7.83 4.77
CA PHE A 278 19.64 7.39 3.37
C PHE A 278 20.55 6.21 3.00
N SER A 279 20.74 5.27 3.92
CA SER A 279 21.55 4.08 3.72
C SER A 279 20.74 2.80 3.89
N GLY A 280 21.29 1.68 3.44
CA GLY A 280 20.71 0.37 3.63
C GLY A 280 21.73 -0.64 4.12
N ALA A 281 21.25 -1.70 4.75
CA ALA A 281 22.07 -2.83 5.13
C ALA A 281 21.34 -4.16 4.92
N PRO A 282 22.03 -5.19 4.39
CA PRO A 282 21.53 -6.53 4.35
C PRO A 282 21.65 -7.19 5.72
N PHE A 283 20.70 -8.06 6.04
CA PHE A 283 20.74 -8.91 7.22
C PHE A 283 20.04 -10.24 6.94
N ARG A 284 20.22 -11.21 7.82
CA ARG A 284 19.59 -12.52 7.65
C ARG A 284 18.73 -12.88 8.83
N LEU A 285 17.61 -13.50 8.50
CA LEU A 285 16.79 -14.26 9.43
C LEU A 285 17.10 -15.74 9.27
N ILE A 286 17.13 -16.45 10.38
CA ILE A 286 17.30 -17.90 10.43
C ILE A 286 16.20 -18.51 11.29
N LYS A 287 15.76 -19.73 10.97
CA LYS A 287 14.85 -20.49 11.83
C LYS A 287 15.51 -20.80 13.18
N LYS A 288 14.71 -20.77 14.22
CA LYS A 288 15.13 -21.16 15.57
C LYS A 288 15.32 -22.66 15.67
#